data_ed1c559000243da7c201941541aebd2c
#
_entry.id   ed1c559000243da7c201941541aebd2c
#
_cell.length_a   1.000
_cell.length_b   1.000
_cell.length_c   1.000
_cell.angle_alpha   90.00
_cell.angle_beta   90.00
_cell.angle_gamma   90.00
#
_symmetry.space_group_name_H-M   'P 1'
#
loop_
_entity.id
_entity.type
_entity.pdbx_description
1 polymer ?
#
loop_
_entity_poly.entity_id
_entity_poly.type
_entity_poly.pdbx_seq_one_letter_code
_entity_poly.pdbx_strand_id
1 'polypeptide(L)'
;GENSLDLYYSKARFYDSMIGRTTSQGPLAEKYYHLSPYLWCAANPIKFGDKNGMYLKGIDGNPVFFDKKRGWTSNATPSIAKIGGAMMRTKQGKKILSRMMKTDYPITLLIDRTSTSNRMGEITAGETYSDYTFDDNAKAQDFKEVVIVIYEKVIKDNMQNEEFYRDSGFSTSDIIGTVAAHEGEHGTNKKANSGFVSEEEAETKALNSEKKAIDDLKKRNKKASR
;
A
#
# COMPACT_ATOMS: atom_id res chain seq x y z
N GLY A 1 -39.81 -6.55 -27.13
CA GLY A 1 -38.68 -7.21 -26.54
C GLY A 1 -37.63 -6.17 -26.16
N GLU A 2 -37.52 -5.84 -24.88
CA GLU A 2 -36.46 -4.97 -24.36
C GLU A 2 -35.17 -5.74 -24.41
N ASN A 3 -34.25 -5.36 -25.30
CA ASN A 3 -32.85 -5.80 -25.24
C ASN A 3 -32.17 -5.01 -24.15
N SER A 4 -32.30 -5.45 -22.88
CA SER A 4 -31.44 -4.98 -21.82
C SER A 4 -30.09 -5.63 -22.04
N LEU A 5 -29.10 -4.86 -22.48
CA LEU A 5 -27.70 -5.28 -22.49
C LEU A 5 -27.24 -5.38 -21.03
N ASP A 6 -27.05 -6.60 -20.52
CA ASP A 6 -26.51 -6.87 -19.18
C ASP A 6 -25.01 -6.50 -19.14
N LEU A 7 -24.73 -5.21 -19.18
CA LEU A 7 -23.37 -4.65 -19.10
C LEU A 7 -23.06 -4.25 -17.67
N TYR A 8 -21.96 -4.73 -17.13
CA TYR A 8 -21.44 -4.32 -15.82
C TYR A 8 -20.52 -3.11 -15.97
N TYR A 9 -20.89 -2.00 -15.33
CA TYR A 9 -20.06 -0.78 -15.35
C TYR A 9 -18.93 -0.87 -14.33
N SER A 10 -17.69 -0.77 -14.80
CA SER A 10 -16.49 -0.69 -13.96
C SER A 10 -15.79 0.65 -14.21
N LYS A 11 -16.30 1.71 -13.64
CA LYS A 11 -15.80 3.10 -13.69
C LYS A 11 -15.19 3.59 -15.04
N ALA A 12 -14.29 2.84 -15.64
CA ALA A 12 -13.61 3.18 -16.90
C ALA A 12 -14.20 2.49 -18.13
N ARG A 13 -14.89 1.34 -17.96
CA ARG A 13 -15.35 0.50 -19.07
C ARG A 13 -16.61 -0.27 -18.71
N PHE A 14 -17.37 -0.66 -19.73
CA PHE A 14 -18.43 -1.64 -19.59
C PHE A 14 -17.90 -3.03 -19.88
N TYR A 15 -18.23 -3.99 -19.02
CA TYR A 15 -17.91 -5.40 -19.18
C TYR A 15 -19.17 -6.13 -19.62
N ASP A 16 -19.05 -6.89 -20.69
CA ASP A 16 -20.09 -7.77 -21.21
C ASP A 16 -19.82 -9.19 -20.71
N SER A 17 -20.71 -9.68 -19.84
CA SER A 17 -20.58 -11.00 -19.23
C SER A 17 -20.84 -12.15 -20.23
N MET A 18 -21.59 -11.88 -21.30
CA MET A 18 -21.91 -12.89 -22.31
C MET A 18 -20.69 -13.24 -23.18
N ILE A 19 -19.87 -12.23 -23.49
CA ILE A 19 -18.64 -12.45 -24.29
C ILE A 19 -17.37 -12.46 -23.44
N GLY A 20 -17.47 -12.20 -22.13
CA GLY A 20 -16.35 -12.20 -21.20
C GLY A 20 -15.29 -11.10 -21.45
N ARG A 21 -15.70 -9.98 -22.05
CA ARG A 21 -14.81 -8.89 -22.47
C ARG A 21 -15.39 -7.52 -22.17
N THR A 22 -14.50 -6.50 -22.21
CA THR A 22 -14.95 -5.10 -22.14
C THR A 22 -15.35 -4.59 -23.52
N THR A 23 -16.31 -3.65 -23.55
CA THR A 23 -16.84 -3.05 -24.78
C THR A 23 -15.91 -2.00 -25.39
N SER A 24 -14.91 -1.53 -24.63
CA SER A 24 -13.90 -0.59 -25.07
C SER A 24 -12.51 -1.04 -24.69
N GLN A 25 -11.50 -0.50 -25.37
CA GLN A 25 -10.10 -0.77 -25.07
C GLN A 25 -9.72 -0.26 -23.68
N GLY A 26 -8.83 -0.97 -22.99
CA GLY A 26 -8.27 -0.53 -21.73
C GLY A 26 -7.47 0.76 -21.91
N PRO A 27 -7.61 1.75 -21.00
CA PRO A 27 -6.83 3.00 -21.08
C PRO A 27 -5.31 2.79 -21.08
N LEU A 28 -4.86 1.62 -20.61
CA LEU A 28 -3.45 1.22 -20.54
C LEU A 28 -3.10 0.08 -21.51
N ALA A 29 -3.94 -0.20 -22.53
CA ALA A 29 -3.75 -1.31 -23.46
C ALA A 29 -2.38 -1.29 -24.15
N GLU A 30 -1.86 -0.10 -24.45
CA GLU A 30 -0.54 0.09 -25.07
C GLU A 30 0.63 -0.43 -24.20
N LYS A 31 0.42 -0.58 -22.89
CA LYS A 31 1.43 -1.11 -21.97
C LYS A 31 1.43 -2.66 -21.90
N TYR A 32 0.44 -3.32 -22.50
CA TYR A 32 0.21 -4.76 -22.42
C TYR A 32 0.12 -5.41 -23.79
N TYR A 33 1.14 -5.25 -24.64
CA TYR A 33 1.16 -5.76 -26.03
C TYR A 33 0.87 -7.26 -26.17
N HIS A 34 1.11 -8.04 -25.10
CA HIS A 34 0.87 -9.48 -25.07
C HIS A 34 -0.54 -9.86 -24.64
N LEU A 35 -1.37 -8.88 -24.28
CA LEU A 35 -2.76 -9.08 -23.87
C LEU A 35 -3.71 -8.34 -24.80
N SER A 36 -4.90 -8.91 -25.02
CA SER A 36 -5.95 -8.23 -25.78
C SER A 36 -6.35 -6.93 -25.07
N PRO A 37 -6.45 -5.78 -25.78
CA PRO A 37 -6.89 -4.52 -25.19
C PRO A 37 -8.31 -4.54 -24.60
N TYR A 38 -9.12 -5.53 -24.96
CA TYR A 38 -10.49 -5.75 -24.47
C TYR A 38 -10.56 -6.75 -23.32
N LEU A 39 -9.41 -7.21 -22.80
CA LEU A 39 -9.39 -8.22 -21.77
C LEU A 39 -9.80 -7.64 -20.41
N TRP A 40 -10.69 -8.36 -19.71
CA TRP A 40 -11.06 -8.07 -18.33
C TRP A 40 -10.27 -8.97 -17.39
N CYS A 41 -9.63 -8.37 -16.37
CA CYS A 41 -8.89 -9.12 -15.35
C CYS A 41 -7.96 -10.22 -15.92
N ALA A 42 -7.26 -9.95 -17.02
CA ALA A 42 -6.40 -10.94 -17.70
C ALA A 42 -7.12 -12.28 -17.98
N ALA A 43 -8.41 -12.23 -18.33
CA ALA A 43 -9.31 -13.37 -18.52
C ALA A 43 -9.48 -14.29 -17.28
N ASN A 44 -9.20 -13.79 -16.09
CA ASN A 44 -9.37 -14.54 -14.84
C ASN A 44 -10.00 -13.68 -13.73
N PRO A 45 -11.29 -13.32 -13.83
CA PRO A 45 -11.97 -12.46 -12.87
C PRO A 45 -12.15 -13.09 -11.47
N ILE A 46 -11.99 -14.42 -11.37
CA ILE A 46 -12.00 -15.11 -10.06
C ILE A 46 -10.69 -14.85 -9.30
N LYS A 47 -9.58 -14.72 -10.01
CA LYS A 47 -8.25 -14.53 -9.45
C LYS A 47 -7.86 -13.05 -9.34
N PHE A 48 -8.30 -12.24 -10.29
CA PHE A 48 -7.99 -10.83 -10.42
C PHE A 48 -9.29 -10.02 -10.35
N GLY A 49 -9.56 -9.40 -9.23
CA GLY A 49 -10.66 -8.44 -9.12
C GLY A 49 -10.16 -7.07 -9.56
N ASP A 50 -10.67 -6.55 -10.66
CA ASP A 50 -10.48 -5.14 -11.03
C ASP A 50 -11.41 -4.26 -10.18
N LYS A 51 -11.00 -3.98 -8.95
CA LYS A 51 -11.63 -2.95 -8.11
C LYS A 51 -10.95 -1.62 -8.35
N ASN A 52 -11.27 -0.95 -9.45
CA ASN A 52 -10.85 0.42 -9.80
C ASN A 52 -9.39 0.61 -10.24
N GLY A 53 -8.64 -0.44 -10.59
CA GLY A 53 -7.33 -0.32 -11.24
C GLY A 53 -6.19 0.29 -10.40
N MET A 54 -6.29 0.27 -9.04
CA MET A 54 -5.31 0.92 -8.18
C MET A 54 -4.79 -0.03 -7.09
N TYR A 55 -3.49 0.11 -6.67
CA TYR A 55 -2.73 -1.00 -6.10
C TYR A 55 -1.36 -0.56 -5.56
N LEU A 56 -0.64 -1.48 -4.93
CA LEU A 56 0.80 -1.32 -4.77
C LEU A 56 1.46 -1.32 -6.14
N LYS A 57 2.15 -0.21 -6.46
CA LYS A 57 2.75 0.05 -7.76
C LYS A 57 4.11 -0.63 -7.87
N GLY A 58 4.24 -1.54 -8.81
CA GLY A 58 5.50 -2.20 -9.13
C GLY A 58 6.47 -1.33 -9.92
N ILE A 59 7.64 -1.88 -10.23
CA ILE A 59 8.70 -1.20 -10.98
C ILE A 59 8.25 -0.78 -12.39
N ASP A 60 7.30 -1.51 -12.94
CA ASP A 60 6.71 -1.28 -14.28
C ASP A 60 5.43 -0.43 -14.22
N GLY A 61 5.10 0.13 -13.05
CA GLY A 61 3.89 0.88 -12.81
C GLY A 61 2.62 0.04 -12.66
N ASN A 62 2.73 -1.29 -12.72
CA ASN A 62 1.62 -2.23 -12.66
C ASN A 62 1.36 -2.73 -11.23
N PRO A 63 0.17 -3.32 -10.95
CA PRO A 63 -0.14 -3.92 -9.66
C PRO A 63 0.85 -4.98 -9.23
N VAL A 64 1.21 -4.92 -7.94
CA VAL A 64 1.97 -5.98 -7.28
C VAL A 64 1.01 -6.80 -6.42
N PHE A 65 1.12 -8.11 -6.53
CA PHE A 65 0.34 -9.06 -5.75
C PHE A 65 1.25 -9.94 -4.90
N PHE A 66 0.69 -10.46 -3.82
CA PHE A 66 1.34 -11.45 -2.99
C PHE A 66 0.52 -12.74 -2.97
N ASP A 67 1.14 -13.83 -3.38
CA ASP A 67 0.61 -15.19 -3.25
C ASP A 67 1.35 -15.95 -2.16
N LYS A 68 0.63 -16.70 -1.30
CA LYS A 68 1.26 -17.41 -0.18
C LYS A 68 2.26 -18.49 -0.61
N LYS A 69 2.09 -19.05 -1.81
CA LYS A 69 2.95 -20.12 -2.34
C LYS A 69 4.07 -19.58 -3.22
N ARG A 70 3.77 -18.53 -4.00
CA ARG A 70 4.67 -17.98 -5.02
C ARG A 70 5.40 -16.71 -4.57
N GLY A 71 4.98 -16.09 -3.46
CA GLY A 71 5.54 -14.81 -3.00
C GLY A 71 5.00 -13.61 -3.78
N TRP A 72 5.79 -12.57 -3.86
CA TRP A 72 5.48 -11.35 -4.61
C TRP A 72 5.56 -11.59 -6.12
N THR A 73 4.75 -10.87 -6.89
CA THR A 73 4.87 -10.84 -8.36
C THR A 73 6.24 -10.28 -8.78
N SER A 74 6.70 -10.68 -9.97
CA SER A 74 8.05 -10.35 -10.47
C SER A 74 8.33 -8.86 -10.62
N ASN A 75 7.29 -8.04 -10.71
CA ASN A 75 7.38 -6.58 -10.79
C ASN A 75 7.43 -5.90 -9.42
N ALA A 76 7.42 -6.64 -8.31
CA ALA A 76 7.59 -6.06 -6.98
C ALA A 76 8.99 -5.45 -6.86
N THR A 77 9.05 -4.19 -6.40
CA THR A 77 10.33 -3.56 -6.09
C THR A 77 10.99 -4.23 -4.88
N PRO A 78 12.31 -4.14 -4.72
CA PRO A 78 12.98 -4.60 -3.49
C PRO A 78 12.40 -3.97 -2.23
N SER A 79 11.96 -2.71 -2.30
CA SER A 79 11.29 -2.01 -1.19
C SER A 79 9.96 -2.66 -0.84
N ILE A 80 9.11 -2.96 -1.84
CA ILE A 80 7.83 -3.65 -1.62
C ILE A 80 8.05 -5.01 -0.97
N ALA A 81 8.99 -5.81 -1.49
CA ALA A 81 9.28 -7.13 -0.96
C ALA A 81 9.76 -7.06 0.50
N LYS A 82 10.64 -6.11 0.82
CA LYS A 82 11.19 -5.92 2.17
C LYS A 82 10.15 -5.36 3.15
N ILE A 83 9.46 -4.27 2.80
CA ILE A 83 8.43 -3.65 3.64
C ILE A 83 7.24 -4.60 3.82
N GLY A 84 6.72 -5.16 2.74
CA GLY A 84 5.60 -6.09 2.81
C GLY A 84 5.94 -7.37 3.58
N GLY A 85 7.15 -7.91 3.41
CA GLY A 85 7.66 -9.04 4.21
C GLY A 85 7.73 -8.69 5.70
N ALA A 86 8.19 -7.48 6.04
CA ALA A 86 8.24 -6.97 7.41
C ALA A 86 6.83 -6.82 8.01
N MET A 87 5.89 -6.20 7.29
CA MET A 87 4.49 -6.05 7.71
C MET A 87 3.80 -7.40 7.94
N MET A 88 4.10 -8.41 7.13
CA MET A 88 3.52 -9.75 7.26
C MET A 88 3.93 -10.47 8.56
N ARG A 89 4.87 -9.98 9.31
CA ARG A 89 5.31 -10.56 10.59
C ARG A 89 4.33 -10.33 11.74
N THR A 90 3.40 -9.38 11.59
CA THR A 90 2.38 -9.02 12.59
C THR A 90 0.98 -9.14 12.03
N LYS A 91 -0.03 -9.32 12.88
CA LYS A 91 -1.45 -9.34 12.46
C LYS A 91 -1.88 -7.95 11.97
N GLN A 92 -1.47 -6.93 12.71
CA GLN A 92 -1.80 -5.54 12.34
C GLN A 92 -1.15 -5.15 11.02
N GLY A 93 0.14 -5.45 10.81
CA GLY A 93 0.83 -5.19 9.56
C GLY A 93 0.17 -5.88 8.36
N LYS A 94 -0.24 -7.15 8.51
CA LYS A 94 -1.01 -7.87 7.47
C LYS A 94 -2.32 -7.17 7.12
N LYS A 95 -3.02 -6.65 8.15
CA LYS A 95 -4.29 -5.93 7.96
C LYS A 95 -4.07 -4.65 7.16
N ILE A 96 -3.07 -3.86 7.54
CA ILE A 96 -2.73 -2.60 6.84
C ILE A 96 -2.27 -2.88 5.41
N LEU A 97 -1.33 -3.82 5.22
CA LEU A 97 -0.85 -4.22 3.90
C LEU A 97 -2.00 -4.67 2.99
N SER A 98 -2.96 -5.45 3.53
CA SER A 98 -4.16 -5.84 2.77
C SER A 98 -5.04 -4.66 2.38
N ARG A 99 -5.11 -3.59 3.21
CA ARG A 99 -5.81 -2.35 2.84
C ARG A 99 -5.05 -1.61 1.75
N MET A 100 -3.73 -1.47 1.87
CA MET A 100 -2.89 -0.82 0.86
C MET A 100 -3.02 -1.48 -0.53
N MET A 101 -3.14 -2.81 -0.56
CA MET A 101 -3.38 -3.55 -1.82
C MET A 101 -4.81 -3.41 -2.36
N LYS A 102 -5.70 -2.72 -1.67
CA LYS A 102 -7.12 -2.55 -2.02
C LYS A 102 -7.54 -1.10 -2.12
N THR A 103 -6.62 -0.16 -2.03
CA THR A 103 -6.90 1.26 -2.23
C THR A 103 -7.40 1.51 -3.64
N ASP A 104 -8.14 2.57 -3.83
CA ASP A 104 -8.58 3.07 -5.13
C ASP A 104 -7.60 4.09 -5.74
N TYR A 105 -6.37 4.13 -5.25
CA TYR A 105 -5.25 4.94 -5.70
C TYR A 105 -3.94 4.19 -5.54
N PRO A 106 -2.92 4.46 -6.37
CA PRO A 106 -1.62 3.79 -6.29
C PRO A 106 -0.87 4.17 -5.01
N ILE A 107 -0.21 3.18 -4.41
CA ILE A 107 0.71 3.38 -3.29
C ILE A 107 2.10 2.90 -3.71
N THR A 108 3.07 3.81 -3.62
CA THR A 108 4.48 3.51 -3.82
C THR A 108 5.16 3.31 -2.47
N LEU A 109 5.89 2.20 -2.30
CA LEU A 109 6.68 1.90 -1.11
C LEU A 109 8.17 2.06 -1.41
N LEU A 110 8.85 2.90 -0.63
CA LEU A 110 10.28 3.17 -0.75
C LEU A 110 11.01 2.89 0.56
N ILE A 111 12.26 2.43 0.45
CA ILE A 111 13.21 2.39 1.58
C ILE A 111 14.37 3.31 1.23
N ASP A 112 14.54 4.36 2.02
CA ASP A 112 15.75 5.17 2.02
C ASP A 112 16.73 4.59 3.06
N ARG A 113 17.93 4.27 2.60
CA ARG A 113 18.96 3.62 3.41
C ARG A 113 20.01 4.57 3.95
N THR A 114 19.97 5.82 3.53
CA THR A 114 21.06 6.79 3.70
C THR A 114 20.64 8.04 4.44
N SER A 115 19.44 8.53 4.20
CA SER A 115 18.96 9.76 4.83
C SER A 115 18.73 9.59 6.33
N THR A 116 19.06 10.65 7.07
CA THR A 116 18.87 10.75 8.52
C THR A 116 17.68 11.63 8.90
N SER A 117 16.97 12.16 7.92
CA SER A 117 15.79 13.01 8.08
C SER A 117 14.84 12.85 6.89
N ASN A 118 13.59 13.27 7.09
CA ASN A 118 12.61 13.37 6.01
C ASN A 118 12.88 14.57 5.09
N ARG A 119 12.01 14.81 4.11
CA ARG A 119 12.08 15.92 3.15
C ARG A 119 12.01 17.31 3.80
N MET A 120 11.47 17.41 5.00
CA MET A 120 11.34 18.66 5.78
C MET A 120 12.50 18.85 6.77
N GLY A 121 13.46 17.93 6.81
CA GLY A 121 14.60 17.97 7.72
C GLY A 121 14.33 17.41 9.12
N GLU A 122 13.18 16.78 9.34
CA GLU A 122 12.81 16.18 10.62
C GLU A 122 13.34 14.75 10.72
N ILE A 123 13.82 14.38 11.91
CA ILE A 123 14.27 13.00 12.19
C ILE A 123 13.03 12.12 12.42
N THR A 124 12.69 11.30 11.45
CA THR A 124 11.57 10.36 11.51
C THR A 124 11.95 9.01 10.90
N ALA A 125 11.34 7.94 11.40
CA ALA A 125 11.55 6.58 10.90
C ALA A 125 10.75 6.29 9.61
N GLY A 126 9.68 7.03 9.36
CA GLY A 126 8.85 6.92 8.17
C GLY A 126 8.21 8.24 7.79
N GLU A 127 7.69 8.32 6.59
CA GLU A 127 6.97 9.47 6.07
C GLU A 127 5.94 8.99 5.04
N THR A 128 4.73 9.54 5.14
CA THR A 128 3.67 9.37 4.13
C THR A 128 3.32 10.71 3.54
N TYR A 129 3.35 10.82 2.23
CA TYR A 129 2.86 11.99 1.52
C TYR A 129 2.00 11.60 0.32
N SER A 130 1.08 12.49 -0.02
CA SER A 130 0.11 12.27 -1.08
C SER A 130 0.24 13.36 -2.13
N ASP A 131 0.14 12.98 -3.39
CA ASP A 131 -0.01 13.89 -4.52
C ASP A 131 -1.48 14.02 -4.89
N TYR A 132 -1.95 15.25 -5.06
CA TYR A 132 -3.35 15.58 -5.34
C TYR A 132 -3.48 16.34 -6.64
N THR A 133 -4.63 16.17 -7.32
CA THR A 133 -5.11 17.17 -8.27
C THR A 133 -6.03 18.14 -7.53
N PHE A 134 -5.87 19.42 -7.82
CA PHE A 134 -6.75 20.46 -7.29
C PHE A 134 -7.77 20.87 -8.38
N ASP A 135 -9.00 21.16 -7.98
CA ASP A 135 -9.97 21.82 -8.85
C ASP A 135 -9.69 23.34 -8.95
N ASP A 136 -10.45 24.04 -9.78
CA ASP A 136 -10.31 25.49 -9.98
C ASP A 136 -10.56 26.31 -8.70
N ASN A 137 -11.10 25.70 -7.65
CA ASN A 137 -11.36 26.30 -6.33
C ASN A 137 -10.31 25.89 -5.27
N ALA A 138 -9.19 25.30 -5.69
CA ALA A 138 -8.12 24.79 -4.84
C ALA A 138 -8.58 23.70 -3.83
N LYS A 139 -9.66 22.96 -4.14
CA LYS A 139 -10.08 21.77 -3.40
C LYS A 139 -9.44 20.53 -4.00
N ALA A 140 -8.86 19.69 -3.15
CA ALA A 140 -8.31 18.40 -3.59
C ALA A 140 -9.42 17.52 -4.18
N GLN A 141 -9.34 17.23 -5.48
CA GLN A 141 -10.34 16.42 -6.18
C GLN A 141 -10.02 14.95 -6.18
N ASP A 142 -8.78 14.60 -6.53
CA ASP A 142 -8.37 13.20 -6.64
C ASP A 142 -6.95 12.98 -6.16
N PHE A 143 -6.73 11.84 -5.51
CA PHE A 143 -5.39 11.34 -5.24
C PHE A 143 -4.76 10.83 -6.53
N LYS A 144 -3.58 11.33 -6.87
CA LYS A 144 -2.77 10.76 -7.93
C LYS A 144 -1.97 9.55 -7.43
N GLU A 145 -1.32 9.71 -6.30
CA GLU A 145 -0.44 8.71 -5.74
C GLU A 145 -0.21 8.98 -4.24
N VAL A 146 -0.03 7.93 -3.47
CA VAL A 146 0.49 7.98 -2.11
C VAL A 146 1.89 7.38 -2.12
N VAL A 147 2.85 8.07 -1.54
CA VAL A 147 4.22 7.57 -1.38
C VAL A 147 4.51 7.39 0.11
N ILE A 148 4.96 6.19 0.46
CA ILE A 148 5.41 5.84 1.81
C ILE A 148 6.89 5.57 1.76
N VAL A 149 7.66 6.33 2.53
CA VAL A 149 9.11 6.20 2.65
C VAL A 149 9.46 5.69 4.03
N ILE A 150 10.28 4.65 4.11
CA ILE A 150 10.85 4.14 5.36
C ILE A 150 12.33 4.48 5.41
N TYR A 151 12.75 5.20 6.43
CA TYR A 151 14.14 5.64 6.63
C TYR A 151 14.91 4.59 7.42
N GLU A 152 15.50 3.62 6.71
CA GLU A 152 16.17 2.47 7.34
C GLU A 152 17.37 2.88 8.20
N LYS A 153 18.07 3.96 7.84
CA LYS A 153 19.19 4.47 8.64
C LYS A 153 18.71 4.99 9.98
N VAL A 154 17.65 5.81 10.01
CA VAL A 154 17.06 6.31 11.26
C VAL A 154 16.62 5.16 12.15
N ILE A 155 15.95 4.13 11.60
CA ILE A 155 15.55 2.94 12.36
C ILE A 155 16.78 2.27 12.98
N LYS A 156 17.88 2.09 12.25
CA LYS A 156 19.10 1.46 12.78
C LYS A 156 19.75 2.29 13.86
N ASP A 157 19.80 3.62 13.67
CA ASP A 157 20.36 4.55 14.66
C ASP A 157 19.53 4.52 15.97
N ASN A 158 18.19 4.54 15.87
CA ASN A 158 17.30 4.41 17.01
C ASN A 158 17.46 3.06 17.74
N MET A 159 17.60 1.96 16.99
CA MET A 159 17.84 0.63 17.58
C MET A 159 19.13 0.54 18.37
N GLN A 160 20.13 1.36 18.06
CA GLN A 160 21.40 1.41 18.80
C GLN A 160 21.34 2.35 20.00
N ASN A 161 20.65 3.48 19.87
CA ASN A 161 20.71 4.60 20.79
C ASN A 161 19.55 4.65 21.78
N GLU A 162 18.36 4.14 21.41
CA GLU A 162 17.18 4.17 22.26
C GLU A 162 17.03 2.86 23.05
N GLU A 163 16.91 2.97 24.36
CA GLU A 163 16.78 1.84 25.30
C GLU A 163 15.61 0.92 24.93
N PHE A 164 14.45 1.49 24.61
CA PHE A 164 13.27 0.71 24.21
C PHE A 164 13.56 -0.25 23.05
N TYR A 165 14.22 0.22 21.99
CA TYR A 165 14.52 -0.61 20.82
C TYR A 165 15.63 -1.61 21.10
N ARG A 166 16.68 -1.19 21.79
CA ARG A 166 17.84 -2.03 22.15
C ARG A 166 17.42 -3.23 22.99
N ASP A 167 16.54 -3.01 23.97
CA ASP A 167 16.13 -4.05 24.93
C ASP A 167 14.89 -4.85 24.45
N SER A 168 14.29 -4.47 23.35
CA SER A 168 13.08 -5.10 22.81
C SER A 168 13.29 -6.51 22.24
N GLY A 169 14.52 -6.84 21.84
CA GLY A 169 14.83 -8.05 21.07
C GLY A 169 14.21 -8.06 19.66
N PHE A 170 13.79 -6.90 19.14
CA PHE A 170 13.26 -6.76 17.79
C PHE A 170 14.39 -6.66 16.77
N SER A 171 14.17 -7.24 15.60
CA SER A 171 15.06 -7.04 14.45
C SER A 171 14.73 -5.74 13.71
N THR A 172 15.66 -5.22 12.91
CA THR A 172 15.41 -4.09 12.01
C THR A 172 14.17 -4.32 11.14
N SER A 173 13.96 -5.56 10.67
CA SER A 173 12.75 -5.91 9.90
C SER A 173 11.48 -5.83 10.74
N ASP A 174 11.54 -6.12 12.04
CA ASP A 174 10.37 -5.96 12.91
C ASP A 174 9.98 -4.48 13.01
N ILE A 175 10.96 -3.59 13.23
CA ILE A 175 10.72 -2.15 13.34
C ILE A 175 10.26 -1.56 11.98
N ILE A 176 10.87 -1.97 10.85
CA ILE A 176 10.37 -1.59 9.52
C ILE A 176 8.88 -1.94 9.39
N GLY A 177 8.46 -3.10 9.87
CA GLY A 177 7.06 -3.54 9.80
C GLY A 177 6.12 -2.73 10.68
N THR A 178 6.55 -2.26 11.85
CA THR A 178 5.74 -1.40 12.73
C THR A 178 5.62 0.01 12.18
N VAL A 179 6.70 0.61 11.73
CA VAL A 179 6.72 1.92 11.07
C VAL A 179 5.88 1.90 9.80
N ALA A 180 6.02 0.85 8.97
CA ALA A 180 5.20 0.70 7.77
C ALA A 180 3.70 0.49 8.07
N ALA A 181 3.33 -0.05 9.24
CA ALA A 181 1.94 -0.13 9.67
C ALA A 181 1.40 1.24 10.11
N HIS A 182 2.23 2.09 10.72
CA HIS A 182 1.93 3.48 11.03
C HIS A 182 1.69 4.28 9.74
N GLU A 183 2.68 4.33 8.87
CA GLU A 183 2.62 5.06 7.61
C GLU A 183 1.51 4.53 6.67
N GLY A 184 1.31 3.22 6.66
CA GLY A 184 0.22 2.61 5.91
C GLY A 184 -1.17 2.97 6.43
N GLU A 185 -1.33 3.30 7.72
CA GLU A 185 -2.56 3.85 8.26
C GLU A 185 -2.85 5.24 7.67
N HIS A 186 -1.83 6.13 7.64
CA HIS A 186 -1.92 7.41 6.95
C HIS A 186 -2.24 7.23 5.47
N GLY A 187 -1.44 6.43 4.76
CA GLY A 187 -1.59 6.21 3.32
C GLY A 187 -2.93 5.59 2.90
N THR A 188 -3.62 4.88 3.79
CA THR A 188 -4.93 4.27 3.51
C THR A 188 -6.11 5.03 4.12
N ASN A 189 -5.87 6.13 4.84
CA ASN A 189 -6.92 6.95 5.44
C ASN A 189 -7.38 8.05 4.48
N LYS A 190 -8.27 7.70 3.56
CA LYS A 190 -8.79 8.62 2.54
C LYS A 190 -9.40 9.90 3.12
N LYS A 191 -10.05 9.81 4.30
CA LYS A 191 -10.66 10.97 4.98
C LYS A 191 -9.62 11.94 5.51
N ALA A 192 -8.55 11.43 6.15
CA ALA A 192 -7.45 12.26 6.62
C ALA A 192 -6.76 12.95 5.45
N ASN A 193 -6.47 12.16 4.42
CA ASN A 193 -5.81 12.64 3.21
C ASN A 193 -6.67 13.67 2.42
N SER A 194 -7.98 13.71 2.61
CA SER A 194 -8.89 14.68 1.98
C SER A 194 -9.24 15.88 2.88
N GLY A 195 -8.56 16.03 4.03
CA GLY A 195 -8.82 17.14 4.95
C GLY A 195 -10.12 17.03 5.77
N PHE A 196 -10.81 15.87 5.72
CA PHE A 196 -12.05 15.63 6.49
C PHE A 196 -11.80 15.16 7.94
N VAL A 197 -10.55 14.98 8.33
CA VAL A 197 -10.14 14.54 9.66
C VAL A 197 -8.95 15.39 10.08
N SER A 198 -8.88 15.78 11.35
CA SER A 198 -7.74 16.53 11.86
C SER A 198 -6.46 15.70 11.79
N GLU A 199 -5.32 16.37 11.68
CA GLU A 199 -4.01 15.74 11.71
C GLU A 199 -3.81 14.94 13.01
N GLU A 200 -4.25 15.47 14.14
CA GLU A 200 -4.20 14.81 15.44
C GLU A 200 -5.00 13.49 15.46
N GLU A 201 -6.19 13.47 14.87
CA GLU A 201 -6.99 12.22 14.77
C GLU A 201 -6.34 11.20 13.85
N ALA A 202 -5.75 11.67 12.74
CA ALA A 202 -5.02 10.79 11.80
C ALA A 202 -3.80 10.18 12.47
N GLU A 203 -3.01 11.00 13.18
CA GLU A 203 -1.82 10.57 13.92
C GLU A 203 -2.18 9.60 15.04
N THR A 204 -3.24 9.87 15.80
CA THR A 204 -3.73 8.95 16.85
C THR A 204 -4.08 7.57 16.29
N LYS A 205 -4.66 7.49 15.09
CA LYS A 205 -4.95 6.21 14.44
C LYS A 205 -3.68 5.49 14.00
N ALA A 206 -2.72 6.22 13.46
CA ALA A 206 -1.44 5.67 13.02
C ALA A 206 -0.62 5.12 14.20
N LEU A 207 -0.50 5.88 15.29
CA LEU A 207 0.14 5.45 16.53
C LEU A 207 -0.53 4.21 17.13
N ASN A 208 -1.86 4.13 17.11
CA ASN A 208 -2.59 2.94 17.54
C ASN A 208 -2.30 1.72 16.66
N SER A 209 -2.09 1.89 15.36
CA SER A 209 -1.71 0.82 14.45
C SER A 209 -0.30 0.32 14.72
N GLU A 210 0.64 1.22 14.94
CA GLU A 210 2.01 0.90 15.33
C GLU A 210 2.05 0.15 16.66
N LYS A 211 1.38 0.66 17.69
CA LYS A 211 1.28 0.01 19.00
C LYS A 211 0.75 -1.42 18.92
N LYS A 212 -0.30 -1.65 18.12
CA LYS A 212 -0.83 -3.00 17.89
C LYS A 212 0.19 -3.92 17.20
N ALA A 213 0.95 -3.40 16.25
CA ALA A 213 2.01 -4.16 15.60
C ALA A 213 3.13 -4.52 16.58
N ILE A 214 3.54 -3.60 17.45
CA ILE A 214 4.51 -3.84 18.54
C ILE A 214 3.99 -4.91 19.50
N ASP A 215 2.73 -4.84 19.91
CA ASP A 215 2.12 -5.84 20.80
C ASP A 215 2.08 -7.25 20.16
N ASP A 216 1.82 -7.32 18.87
CA ASP A 216 1.90 -8.59 18.14
C ASP A 216 3.33 -9.16 18.14
N LEU A 217 4.36 -8.32 17.99
CA LEU A 217 5.76 -8.72 18.07
C LEU A 217 6.14 -9.23 19.47
N LYS A 218 5.75 -8.51 20.52
CA LYS A 218 5.97 -8.92 21.92
C LYS A 218 5.36 -10.30 22.20
N LYS A 219 4.11 -10.53 21.74
CA LYS A 219 3.44 -11.84 21.87
C LYS A 219 4.16 -12.95 21.10
N ARG A 220 4.70 -12.64 19.92
CA ARG A 220 5.47 -13.60 19.11
C ARG A 220 6.76 -13.98 19.82
N ASN A 221 7.54 -12.99 20.29
CA ASN A 221 8.82 -13.25 20.98
C ASN A 221 8.61 -14.06 22.27
N LYS A 222 7.57 -13.74 23.07
CA LYS A 222 7.22 -14.52 24.26
C LYS A 222 6.84 -15.97 23.97
N LYS A 223 6.30 -16.27 22.77
CA LYS A 223 6.01 -17.65 22.36
C LYS A 223 7.26 -18.39 21.89
N ALA A 224 8.24 -17.71 21.32
CA ALA A 224 9.47 -18.30 20.84
C ALA A 224 10.45 -18.62 21.99
N SER A 225 10.27 -18.00 23.16
CA SER A 225 11.08 -18.19 24.37
C SER A 225 10.55 -19.31 25.30
N ARG A 226 9.46 -19.95 24.93
CA ARG A 226 8.84 -21.10 25.60
C ARG A 226 9.04 -22.38 24.81
#